data_c0d3a69163fb9c7730dbc676e495c9fb
#
_entry.id   c0d3a69163fb9c7730dbc676e495c9fb
#
_cell.length_a   1.000
_cell.length_b   1.000
_cell.length_c   1.000
_cell.angle_alpha   90.00
_cell.angle_beta   90.00
_cell.angle_gamma   90.00
#
_symmetry.space_group_name_H-M   'P 1'
#
loop_
_entity.id
_entity.type
_entity.pdbx_description
1 polymer ?
#
loop_
_entity_poly.entity_id
_entity_poly.type
_entity_poly.pdbx_seq_one_letter_code
_entity_poly.pdbx_strand_id
1 'polypeptide(L)'
;MMMNRERLGFWVKLVAVVLSVVFIGSSVFLGLGTNVSYNLFELFGGGSAQQQQENRAPDPQDQIDRAEKNLQQNPRDPEAIKDLASLYYNAGRYDEAVRVLQNGREDAPKDEEIPLLLGQVFSQQAQSTPGKEKKEFHKKAGDAFAAATQEEPDNEEAYLLAGDSYEQAGEPAEAIKYYNGYLEREPKGENSEEVKARISALLEGGDSAGGTQP
;
A
#
# COMPACT_ATOMS: atom_id res chain seq x y z
N MET A 1 38.94 34.28 26.68
CA MET A 1 37.91 33.69 27.55
C MET A 1 38.25 32.21 27.68
N MET A 2 38.96 31.79 28.72
CA MET A 2 39.47 30.40 28.88
C MET A 2 38.36 29.53 29.45
N MET A 3 37.91 28.57 28.65
CA MET A 3 36.92 27.60 29.06
C MET A 3 37.53 26.59 30.02
N ASN A 4 36.97 26.48 31.22
CA ASN A 4 37.48 25.71 32.35
C ASN A 4 37.56 24.20 31.98
N ARG A 5 38.73 23.57 32.13
CA ARG A 5 39.04 22.19 31.76
C ARG A 5 38.09 21.15 32.38
N GLU A 6 37.56 21.44 33.56
CA GLU A 6 36.60 20.55 34.24
C GLU A 6 35.22 20.51 33.57
N ARG A 7 34.76 21.65 33.07
CA ARG A 7 33.50 21.71 32.31
C ARG A 7 33.61 21.00 30.95
N LEU A 8 34.77 21.06 30.30
CA LEU A 8 35.03 20.36 29.07
C LEU A 8 34.96 18.83 29.26
N GLY A 9 35.54 18.32 30.37
CA GLY A 9 35.48 16.89 30.69
C GLY A 9 34.06 16.38 30.98
N PHE A 10 33.20 17.22 31.60
CA PHE A 10 31.81 16.88 31.84
C PHE A 10 31.02 16.81 30.53
N TRP A 11 31.17 17.78 29.64
CA TRP A 11 30.48 17.79 28.33
C TRP A 11 30.92 16.66 27.41
N VAL A 12 32.20 16.32 27.40
CA VAL A 12 32.72 15.17 26.62
C VAL A 12 32.13 13.86 27.12
N LYS A 13 32.00 13.65 28.44
CA LYS A 13 31.37 12.46 29.01
C LYS A 13 29.88 12.41 28.71
N LEU A 14 29.18 13.55 28.78
CA LEU A 14 27.74 13.64 28.46
C LEU A 14 27.46 13.35 26.99
N VAL A 15 28.27 13.88 26.08
CA VAL A 15 28.18 13.61 24.64
C VAL A 15 28.47 12.13 24.34
N ALA A 16 29.47 11.54 25.00
CA ALA A 16 29.78 10.12 24.83
C ALA A 16 28.63 9.21 25.29
N VAL A 17 27.96 9.54 26.40
CA VAL A 17 26.77 8.80 26.87
C VAL A 17 25.60 8.95 25.90
N VAL A 18 25.33 10.17 25.43
CA VAL A 18 24.24 10.43 24.47
C VAL A 18 24.50 9.70 23.16
N LEU A 19 25.74 9.72 22.63
CA LEU A 19 26.09 8.99 21.42
C LEU A 19 25.98 7.47 21.60
N SER A 20 26.32 6.95 22.79
CA SER A 20 26.15 5.52 23.09
C SER A 20 24.68 5.11 23.11
N VAL A 21 23.81 5.94 23.71
CA VAL A 21 22.34 5.67 23.72
C VAL A 21 21.76 5.78 22.35
N VAL A 22 22.17 6.75 21.53
CA VAL A 22 21.71 6.88 20.12
C VAL A 22 22.23 5.72 19.28
N PHE A 23 23.46 5.26 19.49
CA PHE A 23 24.02 4.12 18.75
C PHE A 23 23.30 2.80 19.08
N ILE A 24 22.97 2.57 20.35
CA ILE A 24 22.18 1.40 20.78
C ILE A 24 20.77 1.49 20.23
N GLY A 25 20.13 2.67 20.25
CA GLY A 25 18.79 2.90 19.69
C GLY A 25 18.74 2.72 18.18
N SER A 26 19.74 3.19 17.43
CA SER A 26 19.78 3.05 15.98
C SER A 26 20.11 1.63 15.49
N SER A 27 20.86 0.84 16.28
CA SER A 27 21.13 -0.58 15.96
C SER A 27 19.86 -1.43 16.02
N VAL A 28 18.94 -1.10 16.93
CA VAL A 28 17.62 -1.76 17.04
C VAL A 28 16.71 -1.36 15.88
N PHE A 29 16.81 -0.10 15.40
CA PHE A 29 15.95 0.39 14.32
C PHE A 29 16.40 -0.06 12.92
N LEU A 30 17.67 -0.43 12.73
CA LEU A 30 18.22 -0.86 11.42
C LEU A 30 18.17 -2.38 11.18
N GLY A 31 17.47 -3.15 11.98
CA GLY A 31 17.23 -4.58 11.74
C GLY A 31 18.46 -5.48 11.84
N LEU A 32 19.60 -4.97 12.36
CA LEU A 32 20.83 -5.77 12.54
C LEU A 32 20.90 -6.52 13.87
N GLY A 33 19.79 -6.50 14.64
CA GLY A 33 19.79 -6.94 16.02
C GLY A 33 18.85 -8.07 16.40
N THR A 34 18.37 -8.88 15.48
CA THR A 34 17.41 -9.94 15.84
C THR A 34 18.00 -11.14 16.57
N ASN A 35 19.33 -11.20 16.75
CA ASN A 35 19.96 -12.36 17.36
C ASN A 35 20.72 -12.09 18.68
N VAL A 36 20.65 -10.89 19.25
CA VAL A 36 21.42 -10.57 20.48
C VAL A 36 20.54 -10.49 21.75
N SER A 37 19.21 -10.51 21.62
CA SER A 37 18.29 -10.34 22.74
C SER A 37 18.04 -11.57 23.61
N TYR A 38 18.52 -12.74 23.23
CA TYR A 38 17.99 -13.99 23.81
C TYR A 38 18.79 -14.54 24.97
N ASN A 39 20.03 -14.14 25.13
CA ASN A 39 20.90 -14.83 26.09
C ASN A 39 21.06 -14.12 27.43
N LEU A 40 20.60 -12.87 27.56
CA LEU A 40 20.73 -12.14 28.83
C LEU A 40 19.70 -12.61 29.87
N PHE A 41 18.50 -13.04 29.41
CA PHE A 41 17.45 -13.52 30.30
C PHE A 41 17.68 -15.00 30.73
N GLU A 42 18.26 -15.82 29.86
CA GLU A 42 18.65 -17.19 30.21
C GLU A 42 19.79 -17.24 31.21
N LEU A 43 20.63 -16.21 31.25
CA LEU A 43 21.77 -16.14 32.17
C LEU A 43 21.37 -15.80 33.61
N PHE A 44 20.19 -15.21 33.83
CA PHE A 44 19.77 -14.72 35.16
C PHE A 44 18.50 -15.38 35.74
N GLY A 45 17.85 -16.32 35.08
CA GLY A 45 16.63 -16.89 35.63
C GLY A 45 16.25 -18.21 35.03
N GLY A 46 16.66 -19.30 35.64
CA GLY A 46 16.12 -20.63 35.30
C GLY A 46 14.63 -20.72 35.61
N GLY A 47 13.83 -21.12 34.62
CA GLY A 47 12.44 -21.48 34.84
C GLY A 47 11.52 -21.30 33.64
N SER A 48 11.13 -22.43 33.04
CA SER A 48 9.99 -22.65 32.16
C SER A 48 10.04 -22.07 30.74
N ALA A 49 10.58 -22.89 29.86
CA ALA A 49 10.53 -22.73 28.39
C ALA A 49 9.12 -22.91 27.78
N GLN A 50 8.06 -22.93 28.58
CA GLN A 50 6.68 -23.21 28.13
C GLN A 50 5.75 -21.99 28.09
N GLN A 51 6.18 -20.79 28.54
CA GLN A 51 5.32 -19.60 28.55
C GLN A 51 5.76 -18.49 27.55
N GLN A 52 6.79 -18.70 26.75
CA GLN A 52 7.25 -17.71 25.77
C GLN A 52 6.58 -17.85 24.38
N GLN A 53 5.69 -18.80 24.20
CA GLN A 53 5.02 -19.04 22.93
C GLN A 53 3.73 -18.21 22.75
N GLU A 54 3.20 -17.59 23.81
CA GLU A 54 1.93 -16.85 23.78
C GLU A 54 2.03 -15.36 23.42
N ASN A 55 3.23 -14.79 23.32
CA ASN A 55 3.42 -13.35 23.01
C ASN A 55 4.25 -13.08 21.73
N ARG A 56 4.44 -14.06 20.88
CA ARG A 56 4.98 -13.84 19.56
C ARG A 56 3.82 -13.40 18.66
N ALA A 57 3.95 -12.23 18.01
CA ALA A 57 3.06 -11.89 16.92
C ALA A 57 2.98 -13.11 15.96
N PRO A 58 1.78 -13.52 15.52
CA PRO A 58 1.64 -14.68 14.64
C PRO A 58 2.54 -14.50 13.42
N ASP A 59 3.22 -15.59 13.02
CA ASP A 59 4.01 -15.60 11.79
C ASP A 59 3.09 -15.16 10.62
N PRO A 60 3.51 -14.23 9.75
CA PRO A 60 2.72 -13.83 8.59
C PRO A 60 2.27 -15.04 7.74
N GLN A 61 3.09 -16.08 7.63
CA GLN A 61 2.73 -17.29 6.91
C GLN A 61 1.62 -18.08 7.64
N ASP A 62 1.67 -18.19 8.97
CA ASP A 62 0.59 -18.84 9.75
C ASP A 62 -0.76 -18.09 9.59
N GLN A 63 -0.73 -16.77 9.42
CA GLN A 63 -1.94 -15.99 9.16
C GLN A 63 -2.51 -16.27 7.77
N ILE A 64 -1.65 -16.31 6.74
CA ILE A 64 -2.04 -16.68 5.38
C ILE A 64 -2.65 -18.08 5.36
N ASP A 65 -2.00 -19.08 5.97
CA ASP A 65 -2.49 -20.47 6.00
C ASP A 65 -3.88 -20.59 6.64
N ARG A 66 -4.13 -19.81 7.70
CA ARG A 66 -5.45 -19.74 8.35
C ARG A 66 -6.50 -19.08 7.47
N ALA A 67 -6.14 -17.98 6.81
CA ALA A 67 -7.05 -17.28 5.91
C ALA A 67 -7.37 -18.12 4.66
N GLU A 68 -6.38 -18.83 4.08
CA GLU A 68 -6.60 -19.79 2.99
C GLU A 68 -7.61 -20.89 3.40
N LYS A 69 -7.42 -21.45 4.60
CA LYS A 69 -8.35 -22.46 5.12
C LYS A 69 -9.75 -21.88 5.36
N ASN A 70 -9.84 -20.62 5.84
CA ASN A 70 -11.12 -19.95 6.03
C ASN A 70 -11.83 -19.77 4.67
N LEU A 71 -11.11 -19.27 3.66
CA LEU A 71 -11.68 -19.09 2.32
C LEU A 71 -12.10 -20.42 1.68
N GLN A 72 -11.35 -21.51 1.90
CA GLN A 72 -11.76 -22.86 1.44
C GLN A 72 -13.08 -23.33 2.07
N GLN A 73 -13.34 -22.95 3.32
CA GLN A 73 -14.59 -23.29 4.01
C GLN A 73 -15.74 -22.35 3.63
N ASN A 74 -15.43 -21.10 3.28
CA ASN A 74 -16.37 -20.04 2.99
C ASN A 74 -16.01 -19.34 1.66
N PRO A 75 -16.09 -20.04 0.52
CA PRO A 75 -15.53 -19.52 -0.77
C PRO A 75 -16.24 -18.30 -1.33
N ARG A 76 -17.45 -17.99 -0.87
CA ARG A 76 -18.25 -16.83 -1.29
C ARG A 76 -18.40 -15.77 -0.22
N ASP A 77 -17.63 -15.88 0.86
CA ASP A 77 -17.62 -14.87 1.92
C ASP A 77 -16.68 -13.72 1.50
N PRO A 78 -17.22 -12.51 1.25
CA PRO A 78 -16.41 -11.37 0.83
C PRO A 78 -15.33 -11.02 1.85
N GLU A 79 -15.60 -11.15 3.14
CA GLU A 79 -14.63 -10.87 4.19
C GLU A 79 -13.46 -11.86 4.13
N ALA A 80 -13.73 -13.15 3.95
CA ALA A 80 -12.66 -14.15 3.80
C ALA A 80 -11.79 -13.91 2.56
N ILE A 81 -12.39 -13.42 1.45
CA ILE A 81 -11.69 -13.05 0.22
C ILE A 81 -10.79 -11.84 0.48
N LYS A 82 -11.32 -10.77 1.08
CA LYS A 82 -10.61 -9.53 1.36
C LYS A 82 -9.48 -9.72 2.37
N ASP A 83 -9.72 -10.49 3.42
CA ASP A 83 -8.73 -10.83 4.43
C ASP A 83 -7.52 -11.55 3.81
N LEU A 84 -7.75 -12.60 3.03
CA LEU A 84 -6.66 -13.35 2.40
C LEU A 84 -5.90 -12.48 1.40
N ALA A 85 -6.61 -11.69 0.58
CA ALA A 85 -5.99 -10.79 -0.39
C ALA A 85 -5.12 -9.73 0.31
N SER A 86 -5.59 -9.17 1.42
CA SER A 86 -4.85 -8.19 2.23
C SER A 86 -3.58 -8.80 2.85
N LEU A 87 -3.65 -10.04 3.32
CA LEU A 87 -2.48 -10.76 3.84
C LEU A 87 -1.43 -11.00 2.75
N TYR A 88 -1.86 -11.42 1.55
CA TYR A 88 -0.96 -11.56 0.41
C TYR A 88 -0.36 -10.21 -0.02
N TYR A 89 -1.17 -9.15 -0.07
CA TYR A 89 -0.70 -7.79 -0.37
C TYR A 89 0.39 -7.34 0.62
N ASN A 90 0.15 -7.50 1.92
CA ASN A 90 1.09 -7.13 2.98
C ASN A 90 2.38 -7.97 2.95
N ALA A 91 2.31 -9.20 2.46
CA ALA A 91 3.45 -10.07 2.25
C ALA A 91 4.21 -9.77 0.92
N GLY A 92 3.75 -8.79 0.11
CA GLY A 92 4.31 -8.48 -1.21
C GLY A 92 3.99 -9.52 -2.29
N ARG A 93 3.06 -10.44 -1.99
CA ARG A 93 2.64 -11.53 -2.87
C ARG A 93 1.47 -11.06 -3.75
N TYR A 94 1.76 -10.06 -4.59
CA TYR A 94 0.72 -9.34 -5.35
C TYR A 94 -0.02 -10.23 -6.36
N ASP A 95 0.66 -11.19 -6.99
CA ASP A 95 0.03 -12.09 -7.96
C ASP A 95 -0.99 -13.01 -7.31
N GLU A 96 -0.74 -13.46 -6.08
CA GLU A 96 -1.68 -14.23 -5.29
C GLU A 96 -2.86 -13.37 -4.83
N ALA A 97 -2.61 -12.14 -4.39
CA ALA A 97 -3.67 -11.19 -4.05
C ALA A 97 -4.59 -10.93 -5.24
N VAL A 98 -4.03 -10.68 -6.43
CA VAL A 98 -4.80 -10.51 -7.67
C VAL A 98 -5.67 -11.71 -7.96
N ARG A 99 -5.12 -12.94 -7.88
CA ARG A 99 -5.92 -14.16 -8.14
C ARG A 99 -7.09 -14.31 -7.16
N VAL A 100 -6.84 -14.07 -5.88
CA VAL A 100 -7.91 -14.16 -4.86
C VAL A 100 -9.00 -13.16 -5.14
N LEU A 101 -8.65 -11.89 -5.43
CA LEU A 101 -9.62 -10.84 -5.71
C LEU A 101 -10.36 -11.03 -7.04
N GLN A 102 -9.70 -11.53 -8.09
CA GLN A 102 -10.36 -11.84 -9.36
C GLN A 102 -11.39 -12.94 -9.22
N ASN A 103 -11.05 -14.02 -8.52
CA ASN A 103 -12.00 -15.10 -8.22
C ASN A 103 -13.12 -14.57 -7.31
N GLY A 104 -12.77 -13.73 -6.34
CA GLY A 104 -13.72 -13.11 -5.42
C GLY A 104 -14.78 -12.27 -6.12
N ARG A 105 -14.45 -11.56 -7.20
CA ARG A 105 -15.44 -10.83 -8.01
C ARG A 105 -16.46 -11.74 -8.67
N GLU A 106 -16.08 -12.98 -9.00
CA GLU A 106 -17.01 -13.98 -9.57
C GLU A 106 -17.89 -14.58 -8.47
N ASP A 107 -17.33 -14.81 -7.28
CA ASP A 107 -18.01 -15.43 -6.15
C ASP A 107 -18.89 -14.47 -5.34
N ALA A 108 -18.48 -13.18 -5.25
CA ALA A 108 -19.16 -12.10 -4.55
C ALA A 108 -19.31 -10.85 -5.46
N PRO A 109 -20.08 -10.93 -6.55
CA PRO A 109 -20.12 -9.89 -7.61
C PRO A 109 -20.74 -8.56 -7.17
N LYS A 110 -21.32 -8.48 -5.99
CA LYS A 110 -21.94 -7.26 -5.45
C LYS A 110 -21.11 -6.59 -4.36
N ASP A 111 -19.93 -7.15 -4.05
CA ASP A 111 -19.04 -6.52 -3.10
C ASP A 111 -18.25 -5.40 -3.79
N GLU A 112 -18.41 -4.18 -3.30
CA GLU A 112 -17.83 -2.96 -3.86
C GLU A 112 -16.36 -2.78 -3.50
N GLU A 113 -15.89 -3.39 -2.40
CA GLU A 113 -14.54 -3.26 -1.92
C GLU A 113 -13.55 -4.17 -2.67
N ILE A 114 -14.01 -5.33 -3.16
CA ILE A 114 -13.15 -6.26 -3.91
C ILE A 114 -12.52 -5.59 -5.14
N PRO A 115 -13.26 -4.88 -6.02
CA PRO A 115 -12.66 -4.17 -7.13
C PRO A 115 -11.75 -3.01 -6.68
N LEU A 116 -12.04 -2.32 -5.57
CA LEU A 116 -11.16 -1.30 -5.00
C LEU A 116 -9.82 -1.89 -4.57
N LEU A 117 -9.84 -2.99 -3.82
CA LEU A 117 -8.62 -3.70 -3.40
C LEU A 117 -7.82 -4.21 -4.60
N LEU A 118 -8.50 -4.73 -5.63
CA LEU A 118 -7.84 -5.17 -6.86
C LEU A 118 -7.11 -4.02 -7.57
N GLY A 119 -7.73 -2.85 -7.64
CA GLY A 119 -7.13 -1.62 -8.17
C GLY A 119 -5.90 -1.20 -7.36
N GLN A 120 -5.97 -1.26 -6.04
CA GLN A 120 -4.83 -0.97 -5.16
C GLN A 120 -3.66 -1.93 -5.37
N VAL A 121 -3.93 -3.25 -5.50
CA VAL A 121 -2.88 -4.25 -5.76
C VAL A 121 -2.20 -3.96 -7.10
N PHE A 122 -2.95 -3.69 -8.17
CA PHE A 122 -2.36 -3.33 -9.46
C PHE A 122 -1.58 -2.02 -9.43
N SER A 123 -2.05 -1.02 -8.69
CA SER A 123 -1.32 0.24 -8.48
C SER A 123 0.03 0.00 -7.79
N GLN A 124 0.07 -0.91 -6.82
CA GLN A 124 1.31 -1.28 -6.14
C GLN A 124 2.26 -2.07 -7.06
N GLN A 125 1.74 -2.97 -7.89
CA GLN A 125 2.54 -3.65 -8.91
C GLN A 125 3.13 -2.63 -9.91
N ALA A 126 2.36 -1.63 -10.33
CA ALA A 126 2.85 -0.56 -11.20
C ALA A 126 4.03 0.22 -10.58
N GLN A 127 3.99 0.49 -9.28
CA GLN A 127 5.10 1.18 -8.59
C GLN A 127 6.39 0.35 -8.57
N SER A 128 6.27 -0.97 -8.51
CA SER A 128 7.39 -1.90 -8.44
C SER A 128 7.94 -2.30 -9.81
N THR A 129 7.24 -1.95 -10.90
CA THR A 129 7.52 -2.43 -12.26
C THR A 129 7.96 -1.26 -13.16
N PRO A 130 9.11 -1.33 -13.85
CA PRO A 130 9.55 -0.28 -14.76
C PRO A 130 9.01 -0.43 -16.18
N GLY A 131 9.04 0.66 -16.95
CA GLY A 131 8.86 0.64 -18.39
C GLY A 131 7.40 0.47 -18.86
N LYS A 132 7.19 -0.28 -19.94
CA LYS A 132 5.87 -0.44 -20.57
C LYS A 132 4.90 -1.22 -19.69
N GLU A 133 5.39 -2.19 -18.98
CA GLU A 133 4.61 -3.03 -18.09
C GLU A 133 4.00 -2.22 -16.93
N LYS A 134 4.69 -1.18 -16.47
CA LYS A 134 4.14 -0.21 -15.50
C LYS A 134 2.82 0.40 -15.99
N LYS A 135 2.78 0.85 -17.25
CA LYS A 135 1.57 1.43 -17.84
C LYS A 135 0.42 0.43 -17.92
N GLU A 136 0.74 -0.83 -18.22
CA GLU A 136 -0.25 -1.90 -18.26
C GLU A 136 -0.85 -2.17 -16.88
N PHE A 137 -0.03 -2.16 -15.82
CA PHE A 137 -0.54 -2.27 -14.46
C PHE A 137 -1.39 -1.06 -14.05
N HIS A 138 -1.01 0.15 -14.42
CA HIS A 138 -1.86 1.32 -14.21
C HIS A 138 -3.19 1.20 -14.95
N LYS A 139 -3.19 0.68 -16.18
CA LYS A 139 -4.44 0.44 -16.90
C LYS A 139 -5.31 -0.59 -16.18
N LYS A 140 -4.74 -1.71 -15.73
CA LYS A 140 -5.47 -2.72 -14.95
C LYS A 140 -6.02 -2.15 -13.64
N ALA A 141 -5.28 -1.27 -12.99
CA ALA A 141 -5.77 -0.55 -11.81
C ALA A 141 -6.97 0.34 -12.16
N GLY A 142 -6.88 1.10 -13.24
CA GLY A 142 -7.99 1.91 -13.77
C GLY A 142 -9.22 1.07 -14.09
N ASP A 143 -9.04 -0.06 -14.76
CA ASP A 143 -10.15 -0.99 -15.08
C ASP A 143 -10.81 -1.56 -13.79
N ALA A 144 -10.03 -1.82 -12.75
CA ALA A 144 -10.54 -2.33 -11.48
C ALA A 144 -11.29 -1.23 -10.69
N PHE A 145 -10.74 -0.01 -10.58
CA PHE A 145 -11.44 1.11 -9.95
C PHE A 145 -12.69 1.53 -10.74
N ALA A 146 -12.64 1.46 -12.07
CA ALA A 146 -13.81 1.67 -12.91
C ALA A 146 -14.93 0.64 -12.65
N ALA A 147 -14.57 -0.59 -12.32
CA ALA A 147 -15.56 -1.59 -11.90
C ALA A 147 -16.18 -1.22 -10.54
N ALA A 148 -15.40 -0.70 -9.59
CA ALA A 148 -15.95 -0.22 -8.31
C ALA A 148 -17.00 0.89 -8.51
N THR A 149 -16.81 1.80 -9.47
CA THR A 149 -17.82 2.85 -9.76
C THR A 149 -19.13 2.31 -10.30
N GLN A 150 -19.14 1.07 -10.80
CA GLN A 150 -20.38 0.42 -11.29
C GLN A 150 -21.17 -0.23 -10.16
N GLU A 151 -20.44 -0.78 -9.15
CA GLU A 151 -21.07 -1.38 -7.97
C GLU A 151 -21.54 -0.29 -6.99
N GLU A 152 -20.74 0.76 -6.81
CA GLU A 152 -21.06 1.92 -5.97
C GLU A 152 -20.95 3.22 -6.79
N PRO A 153 -22.04 3.65 -7.47
CA PRO A 153 -22.00 4.82 -8.34
C PRO A 153 -21.77 6.15 -7.60
N ASP A 154 -21.96 6.21 -6.30
CA ASP A 154 -21.79 7.42 -5.49
C ASP A 154 -20.40 7.50 -4.84
N ASN A 155 -19.54 6.51 -5.06
CA ASN A 155 -18.16 6.47 -4.53
C ASN A 155 -17.24 7.40 -5.33
N GLU A 156 -17.13 8.64 -4.91
CA GLU A 156 -16.31 9.66 -5.56
C GLU A 156 -14.81 9.31 -5.57
N GLU A 157 -14.33 8.61 -4.54
CA GLU A 157 -12.93 8.16 -4.47
C GLU A 157 -12.60 7.16 -5.58
N ALA A 158 -13.51 6.22 -5.87
CA ALA A 158 -13.34 5.25 -6.95
C ALA A 158 -13.19 5.94 -8.31
N TYR A 159 -13.96 7.01 -8.56
CA TYR A 159 -13.82 7.81 -9.79
C TYR A 159 -12.47 8.53 -9.87
N LEU A 160 -12.00 9.11 -8.76
CA LEU A 160 -10.71 9.79 -8.71
C LEU A 160 -9.56 8.80 -8.95
N LEU A 161 -9.57 7.65 -8.28
CA LEU A 161 -8.56 6.60 -8.43
C LEU A 161 -8.55 6.00 -9.84
N ALA A 162 -9.72 5.83 -10.46
CA ALA A 162 -9.81 5.39 -11.86
C ALA A 162 -9.18 6.42 -12.80
N GLY A 163 -9.51 7.70 -12.65
CA GLY A 163 -8.95 8.80 -13.42
C GLY A 163 -7.43 8.86 -13.31
N ASP A 164 -6.90 8.84 -12.09
CA ASP A 164 -5.45 8.84 -11.82
C ASP A 164 -4.74 7.65 -12.46
N SER A 165 -5.34 6.47 -12.37
CA SER A 165 -4.76 5.25 -12.92
C SER A 165 -4.71 5.28 -14.45
N TYR A 166 -5.78 5.71 -15.11
CA TYR A 166 -5.81 5.84 -16.56
C TYR A 166 -4.87 6.96 -17.07
N GLU A 167 -4.75 8.08 -16.35
CA GLU A 167 -3.76 9.11 -16.67
C GLU A 167 -2.33 8.54 -16.65
N GLN A 168 -1.98 7.80 -15.60
CA GLN A 168 -0.67 7.15 -15.47
C GLN A 168 -0.46 6.04 -16.50
N ALA A 169 -1.50 5.39 -16.96
CA ALA A 169 -1.47 4.43 -18.06
C ALA A 169 -1.19 5.11 -19.41
N GLY A 170 -1.51 6.41 -19.53
CA GLY A 170 -1.46 7.17 -20.77
C GLY A 170 -2.73 7.01 -21.61
N GLU A 171 -3.87 6.82 -20.95
CA GLU A 171 -5.22 6.67 -21.53
C GLU A 171 -6.04 7.95 -21.22
N PRO A 172 -5.77 9.07 -21.92
CA PRO A 172 -6.33 10.37 -21.55
C PRO A 172 -7.85 10.44 -21.67
N ALA A 173 -8.46 9.73 -22.61
CA ALA A 173 -9.91 9.75 -22.79
C ALA A 173 -10.64 9.12 -21.60
N GLU A 174 -10.16 7.98 -21.13
CA GLU A 174 -10.66 7.29 -19.94
C GLU A 174 -10.40 8.11 -18.69
N ALA A 175 -9.21 8.69 -18.55
CA ALA A 175 -8.87 9.56 -17.42
C ALA A 175 -9.86 10.74 -17.31
N ILE A 176 -10.09 11.46 -18.40
CA ILE A 176 -11.04 12.58 -18.45
C ILE A 176 -12.45 12.12 -18.10
N LYS A 177 -12.88 10.97 -18.60
CA LYS A 177 -14.20 10.41 -18.29
C LYS A 177 -14.41 10.22 -16.79
N TYR A 178 -13.44 9.60 -16.10
CA TYR A 178 -13.56 9.32 -14.68
C TYR A 178 -13.33 10.56 -13.81
N TYR A 179 -12.45 11.47 -14.20
CA TYR A 179 -12.32 12.78 -13.56
C TYR A 179 -13.60 13.62 -13.64
N ASN A 180 -14.31 13.60 -14.77
CA ASN A 180 -15.61 14.25 -14.85
C ASN A 180 -16.63 13.56 -13.94
N GLY A 181 -16.62 12.23 -13.86
CA GLY A 181 -17.45 11.48 -12.91
C GLY A 181 -17.19 11.86 -11.45
N TYR A 182 -15.94 12.12 -11.08
CA TYR A 182 -15.59 12.67 -9.76
C TYR A 182 -16.19 14.07 -9.57
N LEU A 183 -15.99 14.98 -10.54
CA LEU A 183 -16.48 16.37 -10.45
C LEU A 183 -18.01 16.50 -10.44
N GLU A 184 -18.72 15.54 -11.02
CA GLU A 184 -20.19 15.47 -10.93
C GLU A 184 -20.67 15.20 -9.52
N ARG A 185 -19.91 14.43 -8.74
CA ARG A 185 -20.22 14.07 -7.34
C ARG A 185 -19.68 15.08 -6.36
N GLU A 186 -18.46 15.52 -6.57
CA GLU A 186 -17.74 16.44 -5.71
C GLU A 186 -17.29 17.70 -6.47
N PRO A 187 -18.22 18.57 -6.91
CA PRO A 187 -17.87 19.74 -7.73
C PRO A 187 -17.04 20.79 -6.98
N LYS A 188 -17.02 20.74 -5.65
CA LYS A 188 -16.30 21.64 -4.73
C LYS A 188 -15.49 20.85 -3.69
N GLY A 189 -15.22 19.58 -3.93
CA GLY A 189 -14.39 18.74 -3.07
C GLY A 189 -12.94 19.22 -3.05
N GLU A 190 -12.17 18.70 -2.14
CA GLU A 190 -10.76 19.09 -1.94
C GLU A 190 -9.93 18.95 -3.22
N ASN A 191 -10.16 17.91 -4.01
CA ASN A 191 -9.41 17.64 -5.23
C ASN A 191 -10.00 18.31 -6.50
N SER A 192 -11.13 19.02 -6.40
CA SER A 192 -11.88 19.48 -7.58
C SER A 192 -11.10 20.43 -8.48
N GLU A 193 -10.32 21.36 -7.91
CA GLU A 193 -9.52 22.31 -8.71
C GLU A 193 -8.33 21.61 -9.36
N GLU A 194 -7.70 20.67 -8.68
CA GLU A 194 -6.61 19.86 -9.25
C GLU A 194 -7.13 18.98 -10.39
N VAL A 195 -8.25 18.32 -10.22
CA VAL A 195 -8.87 17.47 -11.25
C VAL A 195 -9.24 18.29 -12.49
N LYS A 196 -9.79 19.50 -12.34
CA LYS A 196 -10.05 20.41 -13.47
C LYS A 196 -8.78 20.78 -14.23
N ALA A 197 -7.69 21.06 -13.49
CA ALA A 197 -6.40 21.39 -14.11
C ALA A 197 -5.84 20.17 -14.87
N ARG A 198 -5.93 18.97 -14.33
CA ARG A 198 -5.51 17.73 -15.01
C ARG A 198 -6.31 17.47 -16.29
N ILE A 199 -7.64 17.61 -16.25
CA ILE A 199 -8.48 17.50 -17.45
C ILE A 199 -8.01 18.48 -18.53
N SER A 200 -7.77 19.74 -18.16
CA SER A 200 -7.29 20.76 -19.11
C SER A 200 -5.95 20.37 -19.74
N ALA A 201 -5.00 19.90 -18.94
CA ALA A 201 -3.69 19.45 -19.42
C ALA A 201 -3.79 18.22 -20.35
N LEU A 202 -4.68 17.28 -20.06
CA LEU A 202 -4.92 16.09 -20.89
C LEU A 202 -5.53 16.47 -22.25
N LEU A 203 -6.44 17.44 -22.29
CA LEU A 203 -7.03 17.94 -23.53
C LEU A 203 -5.99 18.67 -24.40
N GLU A 204 -5.16 19.53 -23.82
CA GLU A 204 -4.08 20.25 -24.53
C GLU A 204 -3.00 19.29 -25.05
N GLY A 205 -2.64 18.26 -24.26
CA GLY A 205 -1.68 17.23 -24.65
C GLY A 205 -2.19 16.34 -25.79
N GLY A 206 -3.50 16.07 -25.84
CA GLY A 206 -4.14 15.31 -26.92
C GLY A 206 -4.11 16.02 -28.28
N ASP A 207 -4.32 17.34 -28.29
CA ASP A 207 -4.30 18.14 -29.53
C ASP A 207 -2.89 18.21 -30.15
N SER A 208 -1.83 18.16 -29.34
CA SER A 208 -0.46 18.14 -29.83
C SER A 208 -0.05 16.85 -30.51
N ALA A 209 -0.67 15.71 -30.19
CA ALA A 209 -0.37 14.41 -30.76
C ALA A 209 -1.15 14.13 -32.07
N GLY A 210 -2.27 14.85 -32.31
CA GLY A 210 -3.10 14.72 -33.51
C GLY A 210 -2.69 15.62 -34.69
N GLY A 211 -1.76 16.53 -34.49
CA GLY A 211 -1.33 17.55 -35.45
C GLY A 211 -0.12 17.19 -36.29
N THR A 212 0.01 16.02 -36.85
CA THR A 212 0.92 15.72 -37.96
C THR A 212 0.09 15.41 -39.21
N GLN A 213 -0.25 16.35 -39.92
CA GLN A 213 0.22 17.00 -41.16
C GLN A 213 -0.22 16.34 -42.46
N PRO A 214 -0.56 17.16 -43.42
CA PRO A 214 -0.85 16.69 -44.78
C PRO A 214 0.44 16.32 -45.54
#